data_15bd55de8e043672538e7e8533d0ae9f
#
_entry.id   15bd55de8e043672538e7e8533d0ae9f
#
_cell.length_a   1.000
_cell.length_b   1.000
_cell.length_c   1.000
_cell.angle_alpha   90.00
_cell.angle_beta   90.00
_cell.angle_gamma   90.00
#
_symmetry.space_group_name_H-M   'P 1'
#
loop_
_entity.id
_entity.type
_entity.pdbx_description
1 polymer ?
#
loop_
_entity_poly.entity_id
_entity_poly.type
_entity_poly.pdbx_seq_one_letter_code
_entity_poly.pdbx_strand_id
1 'polypeptide(L)'
;VYKRQNDAVAVDIGALKISDEYTFKHSVDVATMSMIVARKYGLDDKQVYEIGIAGLLHDIGKSKVPNEILNKAARLTDEEFAIMKQHSVYGYRILQSKEDLSMEIKLGVLQHHEKMNGKGYPMGITGDKIDLFARLISVSDIYDALVTERPYKKPFSPRDAVEMIMSMTEELDITVMRCFLESVILYPVGTDVALSNGETARIVENVPNAVLRPKVLGLTTGKVYDLANDVKCANVIIL
;
A
#
# COMPACT_ATOMS: atom_id res chain seq x y z
N VAL A 1 5.20 1.31 -43.27
CA VAL A 1 6.06 2.20 -42.47
C VAL A 1 5.33 2.55 -41.19
N TYR A 2 5.46 1.72 -40.13
CA TYR A 2 4.96 2.02 -38.80
C TYR A 2 6.00 2.89 -38.08
N LYS A 3 5.89 4.21 -38.15
CA LYS A 3 6.46 5.08 -37.15
C LYS A 3 5.55 5.00 -35.92
N ARG A 4 5.86 4.08 -35.00
CA ARG A 4 5.42 4.22 -33.62
C ARG A 4 6.20 5.39 -33.03
N GLN A 5 5.56 6.51 -32.89
CA GLN A 5 5.94 7.52 -31.92
C GLN A 5 5.68 6.91 -30.53
N ASN A 6 6.65 6.12 -30.04
CA ASN A 6 6.75 5.79 -28.64
C ASN A 6 7.61 6.88 -27.96
N ASP A 7 7.14 8.12 -27.98
CA ASP A 7 7.54 9.10 -26.98
C ASP A 7 6.69 8.88 -25.71
N ALA A 8 6.55 7.62 -25.36
CA ALA A 8 5.94 7.20 -24.12
C ALA A 8 6.84 7.66 -22.97
N VAL A 9 6.31 8.59 -22.20
CA VAL A 9 6.68 8.88 -20.81
C VAL A 9 8.16 8.63 -20.51
N ALA A 10 9.05 9.38 -21.13
CA ALA A 10 10.39 9.56 -20.60
C ALA A 10 10.30 10.44 -19.34
N VAL A 11 9.54 9.97 -18.36
CA VAL A 11 9.79 10.32 -16.99
C VAL A 11 11.16 9.73 -16.72
N ASP A 12 12.09 10.56 -16.33
CA ASP A 12 13.43 10.13 -16.01
C ASP A 12 13.35 9.16 -14.82
N ILE A 13 13.08 7.87 -15.13
CA ILE A 13 13.12 6.77 -14.15
C ILE A 13 14.53 6.70 -13.56
N GLY A 14 15.55 7.23 -14.28
CA GLY A 14 16.87 7.47 -13.73
C GLY A 14 16.87 8.43 -12.55
N ALA A 15 15.98 9.42 -12.51
CA ALA A 15 15.85 10.30 -11.36
C ALA A 15 15.31 9.57 -10.10
N LEU A 16 14.43 8.59 -10.29
CA LEU A 16 13.99 7.70 -9.20
C LEU A 16 15.12 6.75 -8.76
N LYS A 17 15.96 6.30 -9.70
CA LYS A 17 17.08 5.39 -9.43
C LYS A 17 18.28 6.10 -8.76
N ILE A 18 18.42 7.41 -8.92
CA ILE A 18 19.46 8.22 -8.27
C ILE A 18 19.10 8.46 -6.79
N SER A 19 17.83 8.35 -6.40
CA SER A 19 17.41 8.66 -5.04
C SER A 19 17.77 7.59 -4.02
N ASP A 20 17.67 6.31 -4.33
CA ASP A 20 18.07 5.12 -3.53
C ASP A 20 17.40 3.88 -4.12
N GLU A 21 18.10 2.73 -4.12
CA GLU A 21 17.56 1.43 -4.51
C GLU A 21 16.28 1.07 -3.73
N TYR A 22 16.20 1.50 -2.48
CA TYR A 22 15.03 1.39 -1.62
C TYR A 22 13.81 2.12 -2.20
N THR A 23 13.94 3.40 -2.58
CA THR A 23 12.82 4.20 -3.11
C THR A 23 12.28 3.62 -4.41
N PHE A 24 13.14 3.08 -5.27
CA PHE A 24 12.70 2.43 -6.50
C PHE A 24 11.89 1.15 -6.22
N LYS A 25 12.41 0.27 -5.34
CA LYS A 25 11.70 -0.95 -4.95
C LYS A 25 10.34 -0.63 -4.33
N HIS A 26 10.30 0.29 -3.40
CA HIS A 26 9.07 0.79 -2.78
C HIS A 26 8.04 1.24 -3.83
N SER A 27 8.45 2.06 -4.80
CA SER A 27 7.53 2.52 -5.87
C SER A 27 6.98 1.37 -6.70
N VAL A 28 7.79 0.33 -6.99
CA VAL A 28 7.34 -0.87 -7.72
C VAL A 28 6.37 -1.69 -6.88
N ASP A 29 6.65 -1.87 -5.60
CA ASP A 29 5.80 -2.63 -4.68
C ASP A 29 4.45 -1.93 -4.47
N VAL A 30 4.45 -0.60 -4.27
CA VAL A 30 3.24 0.22 -4.18
C VAL A 30 2.43 0.17 -5.47
N ALA A 31 3.07 0.31 -6.64
CA ALA A 31 2.38 0.23 -7.93
C ALA A 31 1.72 -1.15 -8.12
N THR A 32 2.47 -2.22 -7.86
CA THR A 32 1.98 -3.59 -8.00
C THR A 32 0.78 -3.86 -7.09
N MET A 33 0.89 -3.49 -5.81
CA MET A 33 -0.21 -3.64 -4.85
C MET A 33 -1.42 -2.81 -5.25
N SER A 34 -1.22 -1.54 -5.66
CA SER A 34 -2.31 -0.67 -6.11
C SER A 34 -3.05 -1.24 -7.32
N MET A 35 -2.34 -1.85 -8.28
CA MET A 35 -2.95 -2.54 -9.44
C MET A 35 -3.80 -3.74 -8.99
N ILE A 36 -3.31 -4.55 -8.06
CA ILE A 36 -4.04 -5.71 -7.53
C ILE A 36 -5.31 -5.25 -6.82
N VAL A 37 -5.21 -4.23 -5.96
CA VAL A 37 -6.36 -3.70 -5.22
C VAL A 37 -7.36 -3.03 -6.16
N ALA A 38 -6.88 -2.29 -7.18
CA ALA A 38 -7.71 -1.67 -8.21
C ALA A 38 -8.51 -2.72 -9.01
N ARG A 39 -7.88 -3.82 -9.39
CA ARG A 39 -8.56 -4.95 -10.04
C ARG A 39 -9.64 -5.54 -9.14
N LYS A 40 -9.34 -5.72 -7.86
CA LYS A 40 -10.30 -6.23 -6.88
C LYS A 40 -11.44 -5.26 -6.62
N TYR A 41 -11.18 -3.96 -6.68
CA TYR A 41 -12.19 -2.89 -6.60
C TYR A 41 -13.15 -2.90 -7.79
N GLY A 42 -12.73 -3.45 -8.94
CA GLY A 42 -13.54 -3.57 -10.17
C GLY A 42 -13.18 -2.56 -11.25
N LEU A 43 -11.98 -1.95 -11.18
CA LEU A 43 -11.50 -1.06 -12.24
C LEU A 43 -11.16 -1.85 -13.51
N ASP A 44 -11.33 -1.20 -14.66
CA ASP A 44 -11.01 -1.79 -15.96
C ASP A 44 -9.50 -1.85 -16.23
N ASP A 45 -9.10 -2.52 -17.32
CA ASP A 45 -7.68 -2.73 -17.63
C ASP A 45 -6.91 -1.43 -17.85
N LYS A 46 -7.56 -0.40 -18.42
CA LYS A 46 -6.96 0.92 -18.63
C LYS A 46 -6.71 1.59 -17.29
N GLN A 47 -7.70 1.62 -16.41
CA GLN A 47 -7.60 2.22 -15.09
C GLN A 47 -6.56 1.48 -14.23
N VAL A 48 -6.50 0.13 -14.30
CA VAL A 48 -5.48 -0.67 -13.62
C VAL A 48 -4.07 -0.35 -14.13
N TYR A 49 -3.90 -0.14 -15.42
CA TYR A 49 -2.62 0.31 -15.99
C TYR A 49 -2.25 1.72 -15.50
N GLU A 50 -3.20 2.66 -15.55
CA GLU A 50 -2.98 4.05 -15.13
C GLU A 50 -2.64 4.16 -13.63
N ILE A 51 -3.29 3.38 -12.77
CA ILE A 51 -2.95 3.38 -11.34
C ILE A 51 -1.56 2.77 -11.08
N GLY A 52 -1.14 1.81 -11.89
CA GLY A 52 0.24 1.32 -11.87
C GLY A 52 1.25 2.44 -12.14
N ILE A 53 0.98 3.29 -13.15
CA ILE A 53 1.78 4.48 -13.42
C ILE A 53 1.76 5.46 -12.24
N ALA A 54 0.58 5.73 -11.69
CA ALA A 54 0.43 6.64 -10.56
C ALA A 54 1.19 6.15 -9.33
N GLY A 55 1.12 4.84 -9.02
CA GLY A 55 1.88 4.21 -7.93
C GLY A 55 3.39 4.26 -8.15
N LEU A 56 3.87 4.05 -9.38
CA LEU A 56 5.30 4.22 -9.71
C LEU A 56 5.80 5.65 -9.50
N LEU A 57 4.93 6.64 -9.75
CA LEU A 57 5.29 8.05 -9.75
C LEU A 57 4.86 8.79 -8.47
N HIS A 58 4.18 8.12 -7.52
CA HIS A 58 3.58 8.81 -6.37
C HIS A 58 4.58 9.67 -5.60
N ASP A 59 5.81 9.20 -5.50
CA ASP A 59 6.92 9.81 -4.76
C ASP A 59 7.92 10.61 -5.63
N ILE A 60 7.66 10.81 -6.93
CA ILE A 60 8.61 11.48 -7.84
C ILE A 60 9.03 12.88 -7.37
N GLY A 61 8.15 13.55 -6.64
CA GLY A 61 8.42 14.87 -6.08
C GLY A 61 9.46 14.88 -4.97
N LYS A 62 9.83 13.75 -4.39
CA LYS A 62 10.95 13.64 -3.43
C LYS A 62 12.28 14.10 -4.03
N SER A 63 12.42 14.02 -5.36
CA SER A 63 13.57 14.58 -6.09
C SER A 63 13.75 16.10 -5.93
N LYS A 64 12.75 16.81 -5.42
CA LYS A 64 12.80 18.27 -5.14
C LYS A 64 12.94 18.60 -3.65
N VAL A 65 12.92 17.58 -2.80
CA VAL A 65 13.16 17.75 -1.36
C VAL A 65 14.68 17.84 -1.11
N PRO A 66 15.17 18.76 -0.24
CA PRO A 66 16.59 18.84 0.10
C PRO A 66 17.12 17.50 0.64
N ASN A 67 18.30 17.08 0.17
CA ASN A 67 18.91 15.79 0.53
C ASN A 67 19.14 15.64 2.04
N GLU A 68 19.43 16.74 2.74
CA GLU A 68 19.64 16.77 4.18
C GLU A 68 18.36 16.36 4.95
N ILE A 69 17.19 16.69 4.39
CA ILE A 69 15.89 16.31 4.95
C ILE A 69 15.51 14.90 4.50
N LEU A 70 15.67 14.62 3.20
CA LEU A 70 15.28 13.34 2.60
C LEU A 70 16.03 12.16 3.23
N ASN A 71 17.34 12.32 3.45
CA ASN A 71 18.23 11.27 3.95
C ASN A 71 18.55 11.41 5.44
N LYS A 72 17.78 12.21 6.19
CA LYS A 72 18.02 12.42 7.62
C LYS A 72 17.84 11.12 8.40
N ALA A 73 18.89 10.71 9.10
CA ALA A 73 18.90 9.49 9.91
C ALA A 73 18.08 9.59 11.22
N ALA A 74 17.64 10.80 11.60
CA ALA A 74 16.85 11.07 12.79
C ALA A 74 15.41 11.48 12.43
N ARG A 75 14.54 11.52 13.43
CA ARG A 75 13.18 12.04 13.24
C ARG A 75 13.24 13.49 12.71
N LEU A 76 12.43 13.79 11.70
CA LEU A 76 12.27 15.15 11.17
C LEU A 76 11.65 16.06 12.24
N THR A 77 12.09 17.33 12.28
CA THR A 77 11.37 18.36 13.02
C THR A 77 10.04 18.69 12.32
N ASP A 78 9.17 19.46 12.95
CA ASP A 78 7.89 19.85 12.36
C ASP A 78 8.09 20.69 11.08
N GLU A 79 9.12 21.57 11.07
CA GLU A 79 9.50 22.38 9.92
C GLU A 79 10.05 21.52 8.78
N GLU A 80 10.94 20.58 9.07
CA GLU A 80 11.47 19.62 8.08
C GLU A 80 10.36 18.72 7.53
N PHE A 81 9.46 18.27 8.40
CA PHE A 81 8.31 17.49 7.96
C PHE A 81 7.34 18.30 7.08
N ALA A 82 7.18 19.62 7.36
CA ALA A 82 6.41 20.50 6.49
C ALA A 82 7.05 20.60 5.09
N ILE A 83 8.38 20.62 5.00
CA ILE A 83 9.10 20.57 3.70
C ILE A 83 8.93 19.19 3.04
N MET A 84 9.09 18.11 3.78
CA MET A 84 8.89 16.75 3.27
C MET A 84 7.49 16.57 2.66
N LYS A 85 6.44 17.07 3.31
CA LYS A 85 5.06 17.00 2.81
C LYS A 85 4.85 17.66 1.43
N GLN A 86 5.75 18.57 1.02
CA GLN A 86 5.66 19.22 -0.29
C GLN A 86 5.97 18.28 -1.46
N HIS A 87 6.52 17.07 -1.21
CA HIS A 87 6.83 16.14 -2.32
C HIS A 87 5.60 15.80 -3.17
N SER A 88 4.41 15.67 -2.58
CA SER A 88 3.17 15.40 -3.31
C SER A 88 2.81 16.55 -4.27
N VAL A 89 2.97 17.80 -3.81
CA VAL A 89 2.77 19.00 -4.64
C VAL A 89 3.84 19.10 -5.72
N TYR A 90 5.11 18.83 -5.39
CA TYR A 90 6.19 18.82 -6.37
C TYR A 90 5.99 17.74 -7.42
N GLY A 91 5.56 16.53 -7.02
CA GLY A 91 5.22 15.44 -7.93
C GLY A 91 4.13 15.86 -8.92
N TYR A 92 3.04 16.40 -8.43
CA TYR A 92 1.96 16.93 -9.28
C TYR A 92 2.47 17.97 -10.28
N ARG A 93 3.28 18.94 -9.83
CA ARG A 93 3.86 19.97 -10.70
C ARG A 93 4.78 19.41 -11.79
N ILE A 94 5.59 18.39 -11.46
CA ILE A 94 6.43 17.68 -12.43
C ILE A 94 5.57 17.03 -13.51
N LEU A 95 4.44 16.42 -13.13
CA LEU A 95 3.57 15.69 -14.04
C LEU A 95 2.56 16.61 -14.76
N GLN A 96 2.34 17.82 -14.29
CA GLN A 96 1.33 18.73 -14.84
C GLN A 96 1.55 19.03 -16.35
N SER A 97 2.80 19.14 -16.78
CA SER A 97 3.17 19.40 -18.17
C SER A 97 3.10 18.17 -19.09
N LYS A 98 2.83 16.96 -18.53
CA LYS A 98 2.72 15.71 -19.29
C LYS A 98 1.28 15.53 -19.75
N GLU A 99 1.01 15.85 -21.02
CA GLU A 99 -0.34 15.80 -21.59
C GLU A 99 -0.86 14.37 -21.78
N ASP A 100 0.05 13.41 -21.91
CA ASP A 100 -0.22 11.99 -22.06
C ASP A 100 -0.64 11.26 -20.76
N LEU A 101 -0.48 11.94 -19.61
CA LEU A 101 -0.93 11.41 -18.32
C LEU A 101 -2.34 11.92 -17.98
N SER A 102 -3.22 11.02 -17.60
CA SER A 102 -4.57 11.34 -17.17
C SER A 102 -4.59 12.21 -15.90
N MET A 103 -5.70 12.87 -15.63
CA MET A 103 -5.84 13.69 -14.43
C MET A 103 -5.85 12.82 -13.18
N GLU A 104 -6.40 11.62 -13.26
CA GLU A 104 -6.46 10.63 -12.19
C GLU A 104 -5.05 10.22 -11.73
N ILE A 105 -4.10 10.02 -12.67
CA ILE A 105 -2.68 9.78 -12.35
C ILE A 105 -2.11 10.95 -11.56
N LYS A 106 -2.32 12.17 -12.05
CA LYS A 106 -1.79 13.41 -11.43
C LYS A 106 -2.39 13.64 -10.03
N LEU A 107 -3.70 13.39 -9.88
CA LEU A 107 -4.39 13.50 -8.60
C LEU A 107 -3.97 12.38 -7.64
N GLY A 108 -3.75 11.16 -8.14
CA GLY A 108 -3.17 10.06 -7.36
C GLY A 108 -1.86 10.48 -6.71
N VAL A 109 -0.93 11.08 -7.49
CA VAL A 109 0.35 11.60 -6.99
C VAL A 109 0.18 12.76 -6.01
N LEU A 110 -0.76 13.68 -6.26
CA LEU A 110 -0.98 14.84 -5.39
C LEU A 110 -1.57 14.46 -4.04
N GLN A 111 -2.51 13.52 -4.02
CA GLN A 111 -3.44 13.30 -2.92
C GLN A 111 -3.18 12.01 -2.14
N HIS A 112 -2.16 11.19 -2.46
CA HIS A 112 -1.95 9.88 -1.83
C HIS A 112 -1.70 9.93 -0.31
N HIS A 113 -1.42 11.08 0.25
CA HIS A 113 -1.32 11.31 1.69
C HIS A 113 -2.53 12.03 2.29
N GLU A 114 -3.59 12.27 1.50
CA GLU A 114 -4.85 12.71 2.06
C GLU A 114 -5.51 11.58 2.86
N LYS A 115 -6.31 11.96 3.86
CA LYS A 115 -7.01 11.03 4.73
C LYS A 115 -8.52 11.31 4.70
N MET A 116 -9.34 10.27 4.74
CA MET A 116 -10.81 10.39 4.67
C MET A 116 -11.37 11.37 5.71
N ASN A 117 -10.71 11.49 6.87
CA ASN A 117 -11.09 12.40 7.96
C ASN A 117 -10.53 13.84 7.82
N GLY A 118 -9.84 14.17 6.71
CA GLY A 118 -9.26 15.49 6.45
C GLY A 118 -8.01 15.84 7.23
N LYS A 119 -7.43 14.89 7.96
CA LYS A 119 -6.16 15.11 8.70
C LYS A 119 -4.91 14.79 7.85
N GLY A 120 -5.10 14.57 6.55
CA GLY A 120 -4.04 14.33 5.58
C GLY A 120 -3.40 15.61 5.05
N TYR A 121 -2.63 15.47 3.99
CA TYR A 121 -1.98 16.58 3.26
C TYR A 121 -1.89 16.26 1.77
N PRO A 122 -1.67 17.24 0.89
CA PRO A 122 -1.31 18.63 1.15
C PRO A 122 -2.49 19.57 1.38
N MET A 123 -3.73 19.17 1.06
CA MET A 123 -4.89 20.07 1.06
C MET A 123 -5.83 19.85 2.25
N GLY A 124 -5.73 18.73 2.97
CA GLY A 124 -6.63 18.37 4.07
C GLY A 124 -8.08 18.17 3.62
N ILE A 125 -8.28 17.63 2.42
CA ILE A 125 -9.62 17.32 1.89
C ILE A 125 -10.17 16.04 2.47
N THR A 126 -11.50 15.88 2.42
CA THR A 126 -12.20 14.78 3.09
C THR A 126 -13.03 13.95 2.10
N GLY A 127 -13.19 12.67 2.42
CA GLY A 127 -14.16 11.80 1.78
C GLY A 127 -14.02 11.74 0.25
N ASP A 128 -15.15 11.93 -0.44
CA ASP A 128 -15.22 11.79 -1.91
C ASP A 128 -14.48 12.87 -2.71
N LYS A 129 -13.95 13.90 -2.03
CA LYS A 129 -13.08 14.89 -2.67
C LYS A 129 -11.68 14.36 -2.96
N ILE A 130 -11.29 13.25 -2.30
CA ILE A 130 -10.03 12.55 -2.56
C ILE A 130 -10.26 11.65 -3.77
N ASP A 131 -9.39 11.78 -4.78
CA ASP A 131 -9.44 10.94 -5.97
C ASP A 131 -9.31 9.45 -5.63
N LEU A 132 -9.99 8.58 -6.40
CA LEU A 132 -9.97 7.14 -6.13
C LEU A 132 -8.56 6.56 -6.24
N PHE A 133 -7.74 7.02 -7.21
CA PHE A 133 -6.35 6.54 -7.34
C PHE A 133 -5.53 6.88 -6.11
N ALA A 134 -5.72 8.07 -5.54
CA ALA A 134 -5.06 8.45 -4.29
C ALA A 134 -5.45 7.55 -3.13
N ARG A 135 -6.75 7.21 -2.99
CA ARG A 135 -7.23 6.30 -1.94
C ARG A 135 -6.64 4.90 -2.08
N LEU A 136 -6.53 4.38 -3.31
CA LEU A 136 -5.95 3.07 -3.61
C LEU A 136 -4.43 3.05 -3.33
N ILE A 137 -3.71 4.10 -3.75
CA ILE A 137 -2.26 4.24 -3.51
C ILE A 137 -1.98 4.38 -2.01
N SER A 138 -2.78 5.16 -1.28
CA SER A 138 -2.59 5.39 0.16
C SER A 138 -2.53 4.10 0.97
N VAL A 139 -3.44 3.16 0.74
CA VAL A 139 -3.45 1.86 1.44
C VAL A 139 -2.20 1.05 1.09
N SER A 140 -1.82 1.03 -0.19
CA SER A 140 -0.66 0.28 -0.69
C SER A 140 0.66 0.84 -0.15
N ASP A 141 0.79 2.17 -0.13
CA ASP A 141 1.94 2.89 0.41
C ASP A 141 2.11 2.63 1.91
N ILE A 142 1.02 2.75 2.69
CA ILE A 142 1.04 2.46 4.13
C ILE A 142 1.47 1.02 4.38
N TYR A 143 0.93 0.06 3.64
CA TYR A 143 1.28 -1.35 3.82
C TYR A 143 2.75 -1.59 3.53
N ASP A 144 3.26 -1.16 2.37
CA ASP A 144 4.66 -1.33 2.02
C ASP A 144 5.58 -0.63 3.04
N ALA A 145 5.22 0.57 3.48
CA ALA A 145 5.97 1.31 4.50
C ALA A 145 6.02 0.59 5.87
N LEU A 146 5.07 -0.28 6.16
CA LEU A 146 5.05 -1.07 7.39
C LEU A 146 5.89 -2.34 7.27
N VAL A 147 5.82 -3.07 6.14
CA VAL A 147 6.43 -4.40 5.98
C VAL A 147 7.83 -4.37 5.37
N THR A 148 8.25 -3.24 4.78
CA THR A 148 9.57 -3.13 4.17
C THR A 148 10.61 -2.64 5.17
N GLU A 149 11.79 -3.30 5.17
CA GLU A 149 12.92 -2.92 5.99
C GLU A 149 13.43 -1.53 5.61
N ARG A 150 13.62 -0.67 6.62
CA ARG A 150 14.18 0.68 6.46
C ARG A 150 15.42 0.82 7.32
N PRO A 151 16.40 1.66 6.93
CA PRO A 151 17.66 1.80 7.66
C PRO A 151 17.51 2.07 9.15
N TYR A 152 16.37 2.61 9.58
CA TYR A 152 16.11 3.07 10.95
C TYR A 152 14.90 2.41 11.62
N LYS A 153 14.24 1.44 10.94
CA LYS A 153 13.03 0.80 11.48
C LYS A 153 12.97 -0.66 11.04
N LYS A 154 12.86 -1.57 12.01
CA LYS A 154 12.55 -2.97 11.71
C LYS A 154 11.16 -3.07 11.08
N PRO A 155 10.97 -3.91 10.07
CA PRO A 155 9.66 -4.15 9.47
C PRO A 155 8.71 -4.77 10.48
N PHE A 156 7.44 -4.42 10.39
CA PHE A 156 6.38 -5.17 11.06
C PHE A 156 6.15 -6.49 10.33
N SER A 157 5.62 -7.48 11.06
CA SER A 157 5.12 -8.67 10.39
C SER A 157 3.96 -8.30 9.45
N PRO A 158 3.73 -9.05 8.36
CA PRO A 158 2.56 -8.81 7.51
C PRO A 158 1.24 -8.83 8.27
N ARG A 159 1.13 -9.65 9.30
CA ARG A 159 -0.01 -9.70 10.21
C ARG A 159 -0.20 -8.39 10.96
N ASP A 160 0.85 -7.92 11.66
CA ASP A 160 0.76 -6.67 12.44
C ASP A 160 0.43 -5.48 11.53
N ALA A 161 1.02 -5.44 10.33
CA ALA A 161 0.74 -4.40 9.34
C ALA A 161 -0.75 -4.40 8.92
N VAL A 162 -1.32 -5.58 8.68
CA VAL A 162 -2.75 -5.72 8.36
C VAL A 162 -3.63 -5.31 9.55
N GLU A 163 -3.30 -5.72 10.77
CA GLU A 163 -4.04 -5.31 11.98
C GLU A 163 -3.99 -3.77 12.16
N MET A 164 -2.83 -3.15 11.90
CA MET A 164 -2.70 -1.69 11.93
C MET A 164 -3.58 -1.01 10.87
N ILE A 165 -3.57 -1.49 9.62
CA ILE A 165 -4.42 -0.96 8.54
C ILE A 165 -5.90 -1.11 8.90
N MET A 166 -6.31 -2.25 9.45
CA MET A 166 -7.70 -2.48 9.91
C MET A 166 -8.13 -1.50 11.01
N SER A 167 -7.20 -0.96 11.79
CA SER A 167 -7.50 0.07 12.81
C SER A 167 -7.70 1.48 12.25
N MET A 168 -7.28 1.74 11.00
CA MET A 168 -7.30 3.07 10.35
C MET A 168 -8.64 3.41 9.69
N THR A 169 -9.77 3.01 10.28
CA THR A 169 -11.11 3.13 9.68
C THR A 169 -11.59 4.56 9.45
N GLU A 170 -11.07 5.53 10.19
CA GLU A 170 -11.37 6.95 9.98
C GLU A 170 -10.46 7.61 8.93
N GLU A 171 -9.30 7.01 8.66
CA GLU A 171 -8.27 7.60 7.81
C GLU A 171 -8.33 7.07 6.38
N LEU A 172 -8.72 5.81 6.20
CA LEU A 172 -8.72 5.10 4.94
C LEU A 172 -10.14 4.88 4.41
N ASP A 173 -10.28 4.80 3.09
CA ASP A 173 -11.53 4.39 2.45
C ASP A 173 -11.84 2.93 2.80
N ILE A 174 -12.98 2.69 3.42
CA ILE A 174 -13.41 1.36 3.89
C ILE A 174 -13.56 0.35 2.73
N THR A 175 -14.04 0.80 1.57
CA THR A 175 -14.19 -0.08 0.40
C THR A 175 -12.83 -0.47 -0.17
N VAL A 176 -11.92 0.50 -0.29
CA VAL A 176 -10.54 0.25 -0.71
C VAL A 176 -9.82 -0.66 0.28
N MET A 177 -9.95 -0.38 1.59
CA MET A 177 -9.36 -1.21 2.63
C MET A 177 -9.86 -2.67 2.56
N ARG A 178 -11.17 -2.87 2.35
CA ARG A 178 -11.73 -4.22 2.16
C ARG A 178 -11.12 -4.90 0.93
N CYS A 179 -11.04 -4.22 -0.22
CA CYS A 179 -10.42 -4.77 -1.42
C CYS A 179 -8.94 -5.13 -1.19
N PHE A 180 -8.21 -4.31 -0.45
CA PHE A 180 -6.84 -4.60 -0.04
C PHE A 180 -6.77 -5.87 0.81
N LEU A 181 -7.57 -5.97 1.87
CA LEU A 181 -7.59 -7.14 2.75
C LEU A 181 -7.93 -8.44 1.99
N GLU A 182 -8.86 -8.37 1.04
CA GLU A 182 -9.20 -9.51 0.19
C GLU A 182 -8.10 -9.88 -0.83
N SER A 183 -7.14 -8.99 -1.06
CA SER A 183 -6.02 -9.18 -1.99
C SER A 183 -4.75 -9.70 -1.31
N VAL A 184 -4.65 -9.59 0.02
CA VAL A 184 -3.47 -10.01 0.78
C VAL A 184 -3.62 -11.47 1.25
N ILE A 185 -2.63 -12.29 0.95
CA ILE A 185 -2.53 -13.66 1.46
C ILE A 185 -1.50 -13.67 2.59
N LEU A 186 -1.97 -13.59 3.84
CA LEU A 186 -1.10 -13.63 5.02
C LEU A 186 -0.59 -15.03 5.31
N TYR A 187 -1.43 -16.02 5.11
CA TYR A 187 -1.16 -17.41 5.43
C TYR A 187 -1.34 -18.28 4.19
N PRO A 188 -0.29 -18.54 3.41
CA PRO A 188 -0.39 -19.44 2.27
C PRO A 188 -0.88 -20.84 2.68
N VAL A 189 -1.76 -21.43 1.89
CA VAL A 189 -2.22 -22.81 2.10
C VAL A 189 -1.02 -23.76 2.10
N GLY A 190 -0.97 -24.67 3.07
CA GLY A 190 0.15 -25.59 3.28
C GLY A 190 1.21 -25.09 4.27
N THR A 191 1.17 -23.84 4.71
CA THR A 191 2.09 -23.29 5.72
C THR A 191 1.73 -23.81 7.12
N ASP A 192 2.75 -24.18 7.90
CA ASP A 192 2.60 -24.56 9.30
C ASP A 192 2.73 -23.33 10.21
N VAL A 193 1.81 -23.20 11.15
CA VAL A 193 1.69 -22.09 12.10
C VAL A 193 1.51 -22.57 13.53
N ALA A 194 1.96 -21.79 14.50
CA ALA A 194 1.69 -22.05 15.91
C ALA A 194 0.36 -21.41 16.32
N LEU A 195 -0.45 -22.14 17.07
CA LEU A 195 -1.70 -21.65 17.64
C LEU A 195 -1.56 -21.30 19.11
N SER A 196 -2.38 -20.37 19.59
CA SER A 196 -2.38 -19.93 20.99
C SER A 196 -2.77 -21.02 22.00
N ASN A 197 -3.38 -22.11 21.54
CA ASN A 197 -3.68 -23.29 22.37
C ASN A 197 -2.50 -24.27 22.47
N GLY A 198 -1.32 -23.93 21.94
CA GLY A 198 -0.10 -24.73 21.98
C GLY A 198 0.04 -25.77 20.87
N GLU A 199 -0.90 -25.87 19.94
CA GLU A 199 -0.85 -26.80 18.83
C GLU A 199 -0.17 -26.19 17.61
N THR A 200 0.62 -26.97 16.87
CA THR A 200 1.06 -26.63 15.50
C THR A 200 -0.01 -27.09 14.53
N ALA A 201 -0.39 -26.22 13.60
CA ALA A 201 -1.43 -26.51 12.64
C ALA A 201 -1.00 -26.06 11.24
N ARG A 202 -1.57 -26.70 10.20
CA ARG A 202 -1.36 -26.38 8.80
C ARG A 202 -2.52 -25.60 8.24
N ILE A 203 -2.25 -24.53 7.53
CA ILE A 203 -3.26 -23.76 6.81
C ILE A 203 -3.87 -24.63 5.71
N VAL A 204 -5.18 -24.81 5.73
CA VAL A 204 -5.91 -25.62 4.74
C VAL A 204 -6.79 -24.77 3.82
N GLU A 205 -7.28 -23.62 4.31
CA GLU A 205 -8.14 -22.73 3.53
C GLU A 205 -8.07 -21.29 4.07
N ASN A 206 -7.93 -20.30 3.17
CA ASN A 206 -8.12 -18.91 3.54
C ASN A 206 -9.60 -18.53 3.47
N VAL A 207 -10.11 -17.84 4.48
CA VAL A 207 -11.51 -17.42 4.55
C VAL A 207 -11.62 -15.98 4.04
N PRO A 208 -12.40 -15.74 2.96
CA PRO A 208 -12.65 -14.38 2.49
C PRO A 208 -13.19 -13.48 3.61
N ASN A 209 -12.76 -12.23 3.66
CA ASN A 209 -13.12 -11.23 4.68
C ASN A 209 -12.66 -11.55 6.12
N ALA A 210 -11.92 -12.65 6.33
CA ALA A 210 -11.35 -13.04 7.62
C ALA A 210 -9.87 -13.42 7.48
N VAL A 211 -9.08 -12.54 6.87
CA VAL A 211 -7.68 -12.81 6.45
C VAL A 211 -6.76 -13.24 7.61
N LEU A 212 -7.09 -12.84 8.83
CA LEU A 212 -6.36 -13.22 10.05
C LEU A 212 -6.85 -14.54 10.66
N ARG A 213 -7.93 -15.14 10.12
CA ARG A 213 -8.61 -16.28 10.71
C ARG A 213 -8.89 -17.39 9.67
N PRO A 214 -7.85 -18.02 9.11
CA PRO A 214 -8.01 -19.11 8.15
C PRO A 214 -8.57 -20.37 8.82
N LYS A 215 -8.93 -21.39 8.01
CA LYS A 215 -9.11 -22.75 8.50
C LYS A 215 -7.76 -23.44 8.57
N VAL A 216 -7.53 -24.14 9.67
CA VAL A 216 -6.27 -24.84 9.92
C VAL A 216 -6.51 -26.27 10.39
N LEU A 217 -5.61 -27.18 10.04
CA LEU A 217 -5.59 -28.57 10.49
C LEU A 217 -4.51 -28.76 11.56
N GLY A 218 -4.91 -29.10 12.78
CA GLY A 218 -3.97 -29.43 13.86
C GLY A 218 -3.15 -30.67 13.51
N LEU A 219 -1.82 -30.55 13.53
CA LEU A 219 -0.92 -31.62 13.08
C LEU A 219 -0.83 -32.76 14.11
N THR A 220 -1.08 -32.46 15.37
CA THR A 220 -1.04 -33.49 16.46
C THR A 220 -2.40 -34.17 16.64
N THR A 221 -3.47 -33.36 16.63
CA THR A 221 -4.82 -33.86 16.93
C THR A 221 -5.60 -34.30 15.70
N GLY A 222 -5.21 -33.91 14.52
CA GLY A 222 -5.98 -34.09 13.28
C GLY A 222 -7.28 -33.29 13.24
N LYS A 223 -7.50 -32.37 14.19
CA LYS A 223 -8.70 -31.56 14.29
C LYS A 223 -8.64 -30.38 13.32
N VAL A 224 -9.75 -30.12 12.64
CA VAL A 224 -9.91 -28.89 11.85
C VAL A 224 -10.45 -27.78 12.74
N TYR A 225 -9.77 -26.63 12.71
CA TYR A 225 -10.18 -25.40 13.38
C TYR A 225 -10.63 -24.39 12.31
N ASP A 226 -11.91 -24.07 12.24
CA ASP A 226 -12.42 -22.95 11.46
C ASP A 226 -12.32 -21.69 12.33
N LEU A 227 -11.18 -21.00 12.25
CA LEU A 227 -10.91 -19.85 13.12
C LEU A 227 -11.88 -18.69 12.86
N ALA A 228 -12.45 -18.60 11.65
CA ALA A 228 -13.36 -17.52 11.27
C ALA A 228 -14.79 -17.75 11.75
N ASN A 229 -15.32 -18.99 11.62
CA ASN A 229 -16.75 -19.21 11.72
C ASN A 229 -17.14 -20.11 12.93
N ASP A 230 -16.21 -20.90 13.49
CA ASP A 230 -16.52 -21.73 14.66
C ASP A 230 -16.33 -20.93 15.96
N VAL A 231 -17.42 -20.65 16.65
CA VAL A 231 -17.43 -19.95 17.95
C VAL A 231 -16.51 -20.63 18.97
N LYS A 232 -16.36 -21.96 18.92
CA LYS A 232 -15.44 -22.70 19.79
C LYS A 232 -13.98 -22.36 19.54
N CYS A 233 -13.67 -21.82 18.40
CA CYS A 233 -12.34 -21.38 18.00
C CYS A 233 -12.11 -19.87 18.24
N ALA A 234 -13.09 -19.12 18.80
CA ALA A 234 -13.01 -17.66 18.96
C ALA A 234 -11.72 -17.21 19.70
N ASN A 235 -11.29 -17.97 20.70
CA ASN A 235 -10.09 -17.66 21.51
C ASN A 235 -8.80 -18.30 20.94
N VAL A 236 -8.87 -19.02 19.82
CA VAL A 236 -7.70 -19.60 19.17
C VAL A 236 -7.19 -18.63 18.12
N ILE A 237 -5.94 -18.20 18.23
CA ILE A 237 -5.28 -17.32 17.29
C ILE A 237 -3.98 -17.93 16.77
N ILE A 238 -3.54 -17.51 15.60
CA ILE A 238 -2.20 -17.79 15.08
C ILE A 238 -1.24 -16.85 15.80
N LEU A 239 -0.09 -17.37 16.25
CA LEU A 239 0.95 -16.60 16.96
C LEU A 239 1.95 -15.98 16.00
#